data_f5592f7dfbe66a0e24c922ebfb4df588
#
_entry.id   f5592f7dfbe66a0e24c922ebfb4df588
#
_cell.length_a   1.000
_cell.length_b   1.000
_cell.length_c   1.000
_cell.angle_alpha   90.00
_cell.angle_beta   90.00
_cell.angle_gamma   90.00
#
_symmetry.space_group_name_H-M   'P 1'
#
loop_
_entity.id
_entity.type
_entity.pdbx_description
1 polymer ?
#
loop_
_entity_poly.entity_id
_entity_poly.type
_entity_poly.pdbx_seq_one_letter_code
_entity_poly.pdbx_strand_id
1 'polypeptide(L)' 'MGKTNKVCPRCGRKMKQQFIGLQHCKCDMSWKRDIGFFERTNDMVFCLERRYINGKPKQRPAIHYKENSNEDK' A
#
# COMPACT_ATOMS: atom_id res chain seq x y z
N MET A 1 5.55 17.92 10.30
CA MET A 1 5.64 17.35 9.89
C MET A 1 5.08 17.11 8.87
N GLY A 2 5.01 17.22 8.28
CA GLY A 2 4.44 17.10 7.33
C GLY A 2 4.07 15.99 6.65
N LYS A 3 3.09 15.48 7.10
CA LYS A 3 2.61 14.52 6.47
C LYS A 3 1.85 15.03 5.40
N THR A 4 2.14 15.09 4.17
CA THR A 4 1.29 15.53 3.13
C THR A 4 0.78 14.32 2.43
N ASN A 5 -0.50 14.29 2.22
CA ASN A 5 -1.10 13.23 1.45
C ASN A 5 -0.83 13.45 -0.02
N LYS A 6 -0.63 12.37 -0.74
CA LYS A 6 -0.40 12.46 -2.16
C LYS A 6 -1.69 12.75 -2.89
N VAL A 7 -1.58 13.29 -4.07
CA VAL A 7 -2.74 13.57 -4.90
C VAL A 7 -2.80 12.52 -6.00
N CYS A 8 -3.94 11.91 -6.13
CA CYS A 8 -4.12 10.86 -7.12
C CYS A 8 -3.98 11.44 -8.53
N PRO A 9 -3.13 10.86 -9.36
CA PRO A 9 -2.93 11.38 -10.70
C PRO A 9 -4.10 11.10 -11.64
N ARG A 10 -5.01 10.22 -11.20
CA ARG A 10 -6.12 9.86 -12.05
C ARG A 10 -7.34 10.75 -11.80
N CYS A 11 -7.72 10.95 -10.57
CA CYS A 11 -8.91 11.74 -10.26
C CYS A 11 -8.61 13.05 -9.58
N GLY A 12 -7.37 13.30 -9.20
CA GLY A 12 -7.00 14.56 -8.60
C GLY A 12 -7.39 14.75 -7.16
N ARG A 13 -7.87 13.71 -6.52
CA ARG A 13 -8.26 13.82 -5.13
C ARG A 13 -7.10 13.47 -4.21
N LYS A 14 -7.14 13.98 -3.01
CA LYS A 14 -6.11 13.64 -2.05
C LYS A 14 -6.29 12.21 -1.60
N MET A 15 -5.21 11.47 -1.54
CA MET A 15 -5.24 10.10 -1.13
C MET A 15 -5.18 10.02 0.39
N LYS A 16 -5.66 8.91 0.94
CA LYS A 16 -5.66 8.71 2.38
C LYS A 16 -4.60 7.71 2.74
N GLN A 17 -3.88 7.99 3.80
CA GLN A 17 -2.80 7.12 4.23
C GLN A 17 -3.34 5.99 5.08
N GLN A 18 -3.00 4.77 4.73
CA GLN A 18 -3.35 3.62 5.53
C GLN A 18 -2.20 3.27 6.46
N PHE A 19 -0.99 3.20 5.91
CA PHE A 19 0.21 2.98 6.70
C PHE A 19 1.23 4.00 6.24
N ILE A 20 2.29 4.18 7.01
CA ILE A 20 3.36 5.07 6.60
C ILE A 20 3.95 4.54 5.30
N GLY A 21 3.90 5.33 4.27
CA GLY A 21 4.40 4.93 2.97
C GLY A 21 3.39 4.23 2.09
N LEU A 22 2.13 4.19 2.51
CA LEU A 22 1.09 3.56 1.70
C LEU A 22 -0.18 4.39 1.77
N GLN A 23 -0.62 4.86 0.65
CA GLN A 23 -1.81 5.69 0.57
C GLN A 23 -2.76 5.16 -0.48
N HIS A 24 -4.04 5.46 -0.33
CA HIS A 24 -5.08 4.95 -1.21
C HIS A 24 -6.01 6.06 -1.64
N CYS A 25 -6.53 5.93 -2.84
CA CYS A 25 -7.54 6.85 -3.36
C CYS A 25 -8.82 6.08 -3.61
N LYS A 26 -9.92 6.79 -3.64
CA LYS A 26 -11.21 6.15 -3.87
C LYS A 26 -11.34 5.59 -5.27
N CYS A 27 -10.58 6.08 -6.20
CA CYS A 27 -10.68 5.62 -7.58
C CYS A 27 -9.83 4.39 -7.86
N ASP A 28 -9.45 3.67 -6.79
CA ASP A 28 -8.68 2.44 -6.88
C ASP A 28 -7.22 2.65 -7.17
N MET A 29 -6.75 3.88 -7.10
CA MET A 29 -5.33 4.13 -7.21
C MET A 29 -4.70 4.09 -5.83
N SER A 30 -3.46 3.65 -5.77
CA SER A 30 -2.73 3.62 -4.53
C SER A 30 -1.30 4.06 -4.78
N TRP A 31 -0.63 4.41 -3.71
CA TRP A 31 0.76 4.83 -3.79
C TRP A 31 1.55 4.13 -2.69
N LYS A 32 2.64 3.50 -3.08
CA LYS A 32 3.49 2.86 -2.11
C LYS A 32 4.90 3.39 -2.32
N ARG A 33 5.59 3.64 -1.22
CA ARG A 33 6.89 4.27 -1.28
C ARG A 33 7.86 3.59 -2.22
N ASP A 34 7.87 2.27 -2.24
CA ASP A 34 8.80 1.54 -3.07
C ASP A 34 8.36 1.41 -4.51
N ILE A 35 7.07 1.48 -4.74
CA ILE A 35 6.51 1.19 -6.05
C ILE A 35 6.09 2.45 -6.80
N GLY A 36 5.59 3.42 -6.06
CA GLY A 36 4.98 4.60 -6.67
C GLY A 36 3.50 4.40 -6.82
N PHE A 37 2.91 5.05 -7.79
CA PHE A 37 1.47 4.93 -8.00
C PHE A 37 1.15 3.63 -8.72
N PHE A 38 0.12 2.98 -8.30
CA PHE A 38 -0.33 1.74 -8.94
C PHE A 38 -1.82 1.59 -8.74
N GLU A 39 -2.43 0.75 -9.54
CA GLU A 39 -3.86 0.52 -9.46
C GLU A 39 -4.14 -0.71 -8.61
N ARG A 40 -5.07 -0.60 -7.69
CA ARG A 40 -5.41 -1.72 -6.84
C ARG A 40 -6.23 -2.74 -7.60
N THR A 41 -6.02 -4.00 -7.26
CA THR A 41 -6.81 -5.07 -7.81
C THR A 41 -7.50 -5.79 -6.67
N ASN A 42 -8.47 -6.62 -6.98
CA ASN A 42 -9.26 -7.28 -5.95
C ASN A 42 -8.49 -8.30 -5.15
N ASP A 43 -7.41 -8.79 -5.69
CA ASP A 43 -6.62 -9.79 -4.99
C ASP A 43 -5.53 -9.22 -4.12
N MET A 44 -5.42 -7.92 -4.06
CA MET A 44 -4.39 -7.30 -3.24
C MET A 44 -4.84 -7.20 -1.79
N VAL A 45 -3.94 -7.57 -0.89
CA VAL A 45 -4.17 -7.44 0.54
C VAL A 45 -3.04 -6.62 1.10
N PHE A 46 -3.36 -5.55 1.78
CA PHE A 46 -2.36 -4.66 2.33
C PHE A 46 -2.20 -4.93 3.81
N CYS A 47 -0.97 -5.11 4.23
CA CYS A 47 -0.70 -5.38 5.63
C CYS A 47 0.61 -4.74 6.03
N LEU A 48 0.89 -4.77 7.31
CA LEU A 48 2.08 -4.16 7.85
C LEU A 48 3.02 -5.26 8.27
N GLU A 49 4.21 -5.25 7.73
CA GLU A 49 5.21 -6.25 8.07
C GLU A 49 6.23 -5.65 9.00
N ARG A 50 6.67 -6.45 9.96
CA ARG A 50 7.66 -6.02 10.91
C ARG A 50 8.99 -6.68 10.58
N ARG A 51 10.01 -5.89 10.50
CA ARG A 51 11.33 -6.41 10.25
C ARG A 51 12.33 -5.79 11.21
N TYR A 52 13.37 -6.53 11.50
CA TYR A 52 14.42 -6.01 12.34
C TYR A 52 15.61 -5.63 11.47
N ILE A 53 15.98 -4.37 11.51
CA ILE A 53 17.10 -3.86 10.76
C ILE A 53 18.05 -3.22 11.75
N ASN A 54 19.27 -3.71 11.78
CA ASN A 54 20.26 -3.19 12.71
C ASN A 54 19.78 -3.28 14.14
N GLY A 55 19.08 -4.35 14.46
CA GLY A 55 18.60 -4.55 15.81
C GLY A 55 17.41 -3.73 16.21
N LYS A 56 16.85 -2.96 15.29
CA LYS A 56 15.70 -2.14 15.61
C LYS A 56 14.48 -2.62 14.85
N PRO A 57 13.33 -2.65 15.49
CA PRO A 57 12.12 -3.07 14.80
C PRO A 57 11.63 -1.97 13.87
N LYS A 58 11.34 -2.34 12.65
CA LYS A 58 10.81 -1.42 11.68
C LYS A 58 9.58 -2.03 11.06
N GLN A 59 8.60 -1.20 10.79
CA GLN A 59 7.38 -1.65 10.18
C GLN A 59 7.25 -1.00 8.82
N ARG A 60 6.88 -1.78 7.83
CA ARG A 60 6.68 -1.22 6.49
C ARG A 60 5.47 -1.87 5.87
N PRO A 61 4.77 -1.15 5.03
CA PRO A 61 3.60 -1.71 4.36
C PRO A 61 4.02 -2.75 3.33
N ALA A 62 3.21 -3.76 3.18
CA ALA A 62 3.48 -4.81 2.22
C ALA A 62 2.20 -5.18 1.50
N ILE A 63 2.34 -5.64 0.28
CA ILE A 63 1.21 -6.06 -0.51
C ILE A 63 1.33 -7.55 -0.73
N HIS A 64 0.29 -8.26 -0.36
CA HIS A 64 0.22 -9.69 -0.61
C HIS A 64 -0.92 -9.93 -1.59
N TYR A 65 -0.86 -11.02 -2.32
CA TYR A 65 -1.90 -11.34 -3.27
C TYR A 65 -2.62 -12.59 -2.82
N LYS A 66 -3.93 -12.57 -2.89
CA LYS A 66 -4.71 -13.72 -2.49
C LYS A 66 -4.41 -14.86 -3.44
N GLU A 67 -4.24 -16.06 -2.88
CA GLU A 67 -3.96 -17.15 -3.73
C GLU A 67 -5.23 -17.60 -4.26
N ASN A 68 -5.26 -17.92 -5.45
CA ASN A 68 -6.47 -18.44 -5.92
C ASN A 68 -6.48 -19.84 -5.69
N SER A 69 -6.60 -20.25 -5.16
CA SER A 69 -6.48 -21.48 -4.94
C SER A 69 -7.24 -22.34 -5.53
N ASN A 70 -6.92 -21.94 -5.68
CA ASN A 70 -7.16 -22.56 -6.01
C ASN A 70 -7.20 -23.30 -6.24
N GLU A 71 -6.87 -23.19 -6.13
CA GLU A 71 -6.74 -23.63 -6.16
C GLU A 71 -6.99 -24.57 -6.02
N ASP A 72 -7.09 -24.72 -5.69
CA ASP A 72 -7.25 -25.55 -5.48
C ASP A 72 -7.39 -26.26 -5.54
N LYS A 73 -7.43 -26.31 -5.45
CA LYS A 73 -7.42 -26.90 -5.41
C LYS A 73 -7.42 -27.25 -5.52
#